data_049c6bd07dc968be0667f36412d4da10
#
_entry.id   049c6bd07dc968be0667f36412d4da10
#
_cell.length_a   1.000
_cell.length_b   1.000
_cell.length_c   1.000
_cell.angle_alpha   90.00
_cell.angle_beta   90.00
_cell.angle_gamma   90.00
#
_symmetry.space_group_name_H-M   'P 1'
#
loop_
_entity.id
_entity.type
_entity.pdbx_description
1 polymer ?
#
loop_
_entity_poly.entity_id
_entity_poly.type
_entity_poly.pdbx_seq_one_letter_code
_entity_poly.pdbx_strand_id
1 'polypeptide(L)'
;MRMKKCMLIGLICLLSSQWMWGQHFPQMDARNYVSDTALFIPRRPWLAASEVFGMNMAVWTFDRFLMNEDFAKINGHTIKQNFKTGPVWDTDKFSTNLVAHPYHGSLYFNAARSNGLNFWQSIPFAAGGSLMWEFFMETEPPSINDMLATSFGGIELGEITYRLSDLFIDNRSHGAERVGREILSGLISPMRAINRIITGEAWRHSSSKGRVYTSVPVNFIVGVGPRFLAEQEGSKHGTTSMHVSFRLDYGDPFNDDFYSPYEWVQLKAGFD
;
A
#
# COMPACT_ATOMS: atom_id res chain seq x y z
N MET A 1 -3.46 -29.68 -42.71
CA MET A 1 -3.92 -28.54 -41.90
C MET A 1 -3.38 -28.56 -40.44
N ARG A 2 -2.99 -29.72 -39.88
CA ARG A 2 -2.43 -29.83 -38.51
C ARG A 2 -1.01 -29.25 -38.36
N MET A 3 -0.12 -29.37 -39.34
CA MET A 3 1.26 -28.85 -39.25
C MET A 3 1.37 -27.33 -39.15
N LYS A 4 0.49 -26.56 -39.81
CA LYS A 4 0.51 -25.09 -39.75
C LYS A 4 0.12 -24.53 -38.36
N LYS A 5 -0.74 -25.22 -37.60
CA LYS A 5 -1.10 -24.80 -36.25
C LYS A 5 0.00 -25.05 -35.21
N CYS A 6 0.76 -26.15 -35.34
CA CYS A 6 1.92 -26.40 -34.48
C CYS A 6 3.06 -25.44 -34.72
N MET A 7 3.29 -25.01 -35.99
CA MET A 7 4.29 -23.99 -36.31
C MET A 7 3.92 -22.61 -35.77
N LEU A 8 2.65 -22.24 -35.76
CA LEU A 8 2.20 -20.96 -35.20
C LEU A 8 2.34 -20.90 -33.68
N ILE A 9 2.03 -21.99 -32.99
CA ILE A 9 2.21 -22.11 -31.53
C ILE A 9 3.69 -22.10 -31.18
N GLY A 10 4.54 -22.81 -31.92
CA GLY A 10 5.99 -22.78 -31.76
C GLY A 10 6.58 -21.38 -31.98
N LEU A 11 6.06 -20.62 -32.97
CA LEU A 11 6.51 -19.26 -33.24
C LEU A 11 6.08 -18.28 -32.12
N ILE A 12 4.89 -18.43 -31.56
CA ILE A 12 4.40 -17.63 -30.44
C ILE A 12 5.23 -17.93 -29.18
N CYS A 13 5.58 -19.19 -28.93
CA CYS A 13 6.45 -19.56 -27.80
C CYS A 13 7.89 -19.03 -27.99
N LEU A 14 8.41 -18.99 -29.22
CA LEU A 14 9.73 -18.43 -29.52
C LEU A 14 9.74 -16.89 -29.43
N LEU A 15 8.66 -16.23 -29.78
CA LEU A 15 8.54 -14.78 -29.67
C LEU A 15 8.32 -14.35 -28.19
N SER A 16 7.66 -15.16 -27.37
CA SER A 16 7.51 -14.87 -25.94
C SER A 16 8.82 -15.04 -25.16
N SER A 17 9.75 -15.87 -25.63
CA SER A 17 11.07 -16.04 -24.99
C SER A 17 12.04 -14.88 -25.24
N GLN A 18 11.77 -14.04 -26.26
CA GLN A 18 12.63 -12.88 -26.60
C GLN A 18 12.29 -11.61 -25.81
N TRP A 19 11.17 -11.59 -25.09
CA TRP A 19 10.76 -10.43 -24.30
C TRP A 19 11.12 -10.54 -22.80
N MET A 20 11.90 -11.55 -22.41
CA MET A 20 12.62 -11.52 -21.13
C MET A 20 13.85 -10.59 -21.27
N TRP A 21 13.62 -9.31 -21.35
CA TRP A 21 14.63 -8.33 -21.00
C TRP A 21 14.79 -8.41 -19.48
N GLY A 22 15.59 -9.38 -19.03
CA GLY A 22 16.18 -9.30 -17.72
C GLY A 22 16.98 -8.00 -17.72
N GLN A 23 16.45 -6.96 -17.10
CA GLN A 23 17.25 -5.79 -16.80
C GLN A 23 18.36 -6.28 -15.88
N HIS A 24 19.56 -6.37 -16.41
CA HIS A 24 20.76 -6.55 -15.63
C HIS A 24 20.92 -5.26 -14.85
N PHE A 25 20.36 -5.23 -13.65
CA PHE A 25 20.63 -4.15 -12.72
C PHE A 25 22.10 -4.29 -12.32
N PRO A 26 22.93 -3.25 -12.45
CA PRO A 26 24.27 -3.28 -11.93
C PRO A 26 24.18 -3.65 -10.45
N GLN A 27 24.94 -4.64 -10.00
CA GLN A 27 25.10 -4.93 -8.58
C GLN A 27 25.60 -3.65 -7.92
N MET A 28 24.71 -2.95 -7.23
CA MET A 28 25.13 -1.81 -6.42
C MET A 28 25.80 -2.34 -5.16
N ASP A 29 26.90 -1.69 -4.80
CA ASP A 29 27.61 -1.97 -3.54
C ASP A 29 26.60 -1.73 -2.39
N ALA A 30 26.22 -2.82 -1.71
CA ALA A 30 25.23 -2.82 -0.63
C ALA A 30 25.55 -1.80 0.49
N ARG A 31 26.81 -1.36 0.57
CA ARG A 31 27.30 -0.40 1.57
C ARG A 31 26.71 1.00 1.47
N ASN A 32 26.03 1.35 0.37
CA ASN A 32 25.43 2.68 0.14
C ASN A 32 23.90 2.63 0.02
N TYR A 33 23.28 1.51 0.36
CA TYR A 33 21.85 1.32 0.22
C TYR A 33 21.10 1.86 1.45
N VAL A 34 20.41 2.97 1.31
CA VAL A 34 19.45 3.46 2.30
C VAL A 34 18.04 3.27 1.74
N SER A 35 17.37 2.21 2.18
CA SER A 35 16.05 1.81 1.69
C SER A 35 14.92 2.71 2.21
N ASP A 36 15.16 3.50 3.24
CA ASP A 36 14.15 4.29 3.93
C ASP A 36 14.33 5.79 3.68
N THR A 37 13.54 6.34 2.76
CA THR A 37 13.56 7.76 2.42
C THR A 37 13.02 8.65 3.53
N ALA A 38 12.26 8.11 4.50
CA ALA A 38 11.79 8.88 5.65
C ALA A 38 12.95 9.47 6.48
N LEU A 39 14.14 8.85 6.43
CA LEU A 39 15.32 9.36 7.13
C LEU A 39 15.80 10.72 6.62
N PHE A 40 15.42 11.10 5.39
CA PHE A 40 15.78 12.39 4.77
C PHE A 40 14.67 13.44 4.86
N ILE A 41 13.51 13.07 5.41
CA ILE A 41 12.39 13.99 5.62
C ILE A 41 12.49 14.57 7.03
N PRO A 42 12.32 15.90 7.22
CA PRO A 42 12.26 16.47 8.55
C PRO A 42 11.16 15.83 9.40
N ARG A 43 11.48 15.48 10.64
CA ARG A 43 10.52 14.88 11.57
C ARG A 43 9.48 15.90 12.01
N ARG A 44 8.20 15.62 11.73
CA ARG A 44 7.06 16.49 12.04
C ARG A 44 5.95 15.70 12.76
N PRO A 45 6.19 15.21 13.98
CA PRO A 45 5.23 14.32 14.67
C PRO A 45 3.87 15.01 14.95
N TRP A 46 3.88 16.31 15.20
CA TRP A 46 2.65 17.07 15.41
C TRP A 46 1.83 17.26 14.12
N LEU A 47 2.49 17.41 12.98
CA LEU A 47 1.80 17.43 11.70
C LEU A 47 1.22 16.05 11.38
N ALA A 48 1.96 14.98 11.64
CA ALA A 48 1.44 13.61 11.51
C ALA A 48 0.18 13.38 12.35
N ALA A 49 0.20 13.81 13.63
CA ALA A 49 -0.96 13.72 14.51
C ALA A 49 -2.15 14.55 13.98
N SER A 50 -1.89 15.75 13.46
CA SER A 50 -2.92 16.59 12.86
C SER A 50 -3.51 15.98 11.58
N GLU A 51 -2.70 15.31 10.77
CA GLU A 51 -3.14 14.60 9.57
C GLU A 51 -3.99 13.38 9.91
N VAL A 52 -3.62 12.59 10.95
CA VAL A 52 -4.43 11.48 11.45
C VAL A 52 -5.79 11.98 11.97
N PHE A 53 -5.77 13.04 12.79
CA PHE A 53 -7.00 13.67 13.27
C PHE A 53 -7.85 14.18 12.12
N GLY A 54 -7.26 14.91 11.17
CA GLY A 54 -7.94 15.47 10.01
C GLY A 54 -8.54 14.39 9.11
N MET A 55 -7.84 13.24 8.96
CA MET A 55 -8.35 12.10 8.20
C MET A 55 -9.58 11.50 8.88
N ASN A 56 -9.55 11.25 10.18
CA ASN A 56 -10.69 10.78 10.94
C ASN A 56 -11.89 11.74 10.80
N MET A 57 -11.65 13.04 10.94
CA MET A 57 -12.68 14.05 10.77
C MET A 57 -13.26 14.09 9.36
N ALA A 58 -12.43 13.91 8.34
CA ALA A 58 -12.86 13.90 6.94
C ALA A 58 -13.75 12.68 6.64
N VAL A 59 -13.30 11.48 7.05
CA VAL A 59 -14.08 10.24 6.86
C VAL A 59 -15.39 10.31 7.65
N TRP A 60 -15.33 10.69 8.92
CA TRP A 60 -16.54 10.88 9.74
C TRP A 60 -17.51 11.89 9.13
N THR A 61 -17.01 13.01 8.60
CA THR A 61 -17.85 14.02 7.95
C THR A 61 -18.51 13.47 6.68
N PHE A 62 -17.76 12.69 5.91
CA PHE A 62 -18.29 12.02 4.72
C PHE A 62 -19.40 11.03 5.09
N ASP A 63 -19.16 10.14 6.05
CA ASP A 63 -20.14 9.15 6.50
C ASP A 63 -21.38 9.81 7.12
N ARG A 64 -21.18 10.84 7.93
CA ARG A 64 -22.23 11.55 8.63
C ARG A 64 -23.15 12.34 7.72
N PHE A 65 -22.61 13.09 6.75
CA PHE A 65 -23.34 14.10 5.99
C PHE A 65 -23.58 13.72 4.52
N LEU A 66 -22.70 12.92 3.90
CA LEU A 66 -22.88 12.48 2.52
C LEU A 66 -23.53 11.10 2.44
N MET A 67 -23.05 10.14 3.24
CA MET A 67 -23.59 8.79 3.26
C MET A 67 -24.80 8.65 4.20
N ASN A 68 -24.94 9.58 5.16
CA ASN A 68 -25.99 9.60 6.18
C ASN A 68 -26.02 8.31 7.04
N GLU A 69 -24.85 7.77 7.32
CA GLU A 69 -24.70 6.54 8.11
C GLU A 69 -25.13 6.77 9.57
N ASP A 70 -25.84 5.79 10.13
CA ASP A 70 -26.37 5.89 11.49
C ASP A 70 -25.26 5.77 12.54
N PHE A 71 -24.24 4.95 12.30
CA PHE A 71 -23.10 4.82 13.20
C PHE A 71 -22.34 6.14 13.38
N ALA A 72 -22.32 7.01 12.37
CA ALA A 72 -21.63 8.29 12.42
C ALA A 72 -22.42 9.41 13.15
N LYS A 73 -23.61 9.09 13.70
CA LYS A 73 -24.48 10.07 14.42
C LYS A 73 -24.06 10.21 15.88
N ILE A 74 -22.78 10.42 16.13
CA ILE A 74 -22.17 10.55 17.45
C ILE A 74 -22.67 11.79 18.21
N ASN A 75 -22.66 11.65 19.52
CA ASN A 75 -22.92 12.72 20.48
C ASN A 75 -22.24 12.42 21.82
N GLY A 76 -22.28 13.36 22.78
CA GLY A 76 -21.61 13.16 24.07
C GLY A 76 -22.12 11.95 24.88
N HIS A 77 -23.36 11.54 24.67
CA HIS A 77 -23.91 10.34 25.32
C HIS A 77 -23.34 9.06 24.72
N THR A 78 -23.28 8.96 23.39
CA THR A 78 -22.73 7.77 22.70
C THR A 78 -21.26 7.59 23.01
N ILE A 79 -20.46 8.66 22.94
CA ILE A 79 -19.04 8.64 23.34
C ILE A 79 -18.89 8.15 24.80
N LYS A 80 -19.65 8.69 25.73
CA LYS A 80 -19.62 8.23 27.13
C LYS A 80 -19.99 6.76 27.26
N GLN A 81 -20.96 6.28 26.46
CA GLN A 81 -21.38 4.89 26.44
C GLN A 81 -20.27 3.99 25.92
N ASN A 82 -19.53 4.39 24.87
CA ASN A 82 -18.38 3.66 24.34
C ASN A 82 -17.31 3.43 25.42
N PHE A 83 -16.97 4.47 26.19
CA PHE A 83 -16.05 4.33 27.32
C PHE A 83 -16.59 3.47 28.46
N LYS A 84 -17.90 3.47 28.70
CA LYS A 84 -18.52 2.65 29.75
C LYS A 84 -18.61 1.18 29.36
N THR A 85 -18.93 0.90 28.10
CA THR A 85 -19.03 -0.48 27.58
C THR A 85 -17.64 -1.09 27.42
N GLY A 86 -16.68 -0.30 26.94
CA GLY A 86 -15.36 -0.78 26.59
C GLY A 86 -15.36 -1.63 25.33
N PRO A 87 -14.16 -2.12 24.90
CA PRO A 87 -14.02 -2.89 23.67
C PRO A 87 -14.74 -4.24 23.73
N VAL A 88 -15.45 -4.57 22.63
CA VAL A 88 -16.17 -5.84 22.42
C VAL A 88 -15.77 -6.47 21.09
N TRP A 89 -16.00 -7.76 20.92
CA TRP A 89 -15.94 -8.39 19.60
C TRP A 89 -17.24 -8.12 18.87
N ASP A 90 -17.14 -7.65 17.64
CA ASP A 90 -18.32 -7.47 16.78
C ASP A 90 -18.40 -8.52 15.66
N THR A 91 -19.45 -8.42 14.84
CA THR A 91 -19.77 -9.36 13.77
C THR A 91 -19.70 -8.70 12.39
N ASP A 92 -18.77 -7.80 12.20
CA ASP A 92 -18.62 -7.06 10.96
C ASP A 92 -18.37 -7.97 9.75
N LYS A 93 -18.71 -7.45 8.57
CA LYS A 93 -18.51 -8.20 7.33
C LYS A 93 -17.03 -8.49 7.10
N PHE A 94 -16.72 -9.68 6.64
CA PHE A 94 -15.36 -10.10 6.33
C PHE A 94 -14.61 -9.08 5.42
N SER A 95 -15.31 -8.53 4.42
CA SER A 95 -14.72 -7.52 3.52
C SER A 95 -14.33 -6.21 4.23
N THR A 96 -15.08 -5.81 5.25
CA THR A 96 -14.79 -4.63 6.07
C THR A 96 -13.49 -4.86 6.84
N ASN A 97 -13.41 -5.97 7.57
CA ASN A 97 -12.23 -6.34 8.35
C ASN A 97 -10.99 -6.62 7.48
N LEU A 98 -11.16 -7.18 6.27
CA LEU A 98 -10.04 -7.54 5.41
C LEU A 98 -9.51 -6.35 4.58
N VAL A 99 -10.37 -5.41 4.20
CA VAL A 99 -10.00 -4.34 3.25
C VAL A 99 -10.18 -2.95 3.83
N ALA A 100 -11.39 -2.62 4.34
CA ALA A 100 -11.69 -1.25 4.75
C ALA A 100 -10.86 -0.82 5.96
N HIS A 101 -10.80 -1.62 7.01
CA HIS A 101 -10.02 -1.30 8.22
C HIS A 101 -8.50 -1.25 7.95
N PRO A 102 -7.85 -2.24 7.28
CA PRO A 102 -6.45 -2.13 6.90
C PRO A 102 -6.15 -0.92 6.02
N TYR A 103 -7.03 -0.60 5.08
CA TYR A 103 -6.85 0.59 4.23
C TYR A 103 -6.92 1.89 5.06
N HIS A 104 -7.90 2.02 5.94
CA HIS A 104 -8.04 3.18 6.83
C HIS A 104 -6.80 3.34 7.73
N GLY A 105 -6.36 2.25 8.37
CA GLY A 105 -5.15 2.22 9.18
C GLY A 105 -3.88 2.57 8.40
N SER A 106 -3.81 2.21 7.11
CA SER A 106 -2.68 2.55 6.24
C SER A 106 -2.55 4.06 6.02
N LEU A 107 -3.66 4.79 6.00
CA LEU A 107 -3.65 6.25 5.91
C LEU A 107 -3.02 6.88 7.16
N TYR A 108 -3.34 6.38 8.34
CA TYR A 108 -2.74 6.86 9.60
C TYR A 108 -1.24 6.59 9.65
N PHE A 109 -0.85 5.36 9.30
CA PHE A 109 0.56 4.98 9.26
C PHE A 109 1.34 5.84 8.25
N ASN A 110 0.77 6.04 7.05
CA ASN A 110 1.38 6.85 6.00
C ASN A 110 1.46 8.34 6.34
N ALA A 111 0.56 8.89 7.16
CA ALA A 111 0.69 10.22 7.71
C ALA A 111 2.00 10.36 8.50
N ALA A 112 2.27 9.39 9.39
CA ALA A 112 3.49 9.40 10.19
C ALA A 112 4.76 9.20 9.34
N ARG A 113 4.76 8.22 8.42
CA ARG A 113 5.89 7.94 7.52
C ARG A 113 6.23 9.16 6.65
N SER A 114 5.20 9.81 6.10
CA SER A 114 5.35 11.01 5.25
C SER A 114 5.90 12.21 6.00
N ASN A 115 5.78 12.22 7.32
CA ASN A 115 6.33 13.25 8.21
C ASN A 115 7.69 12.87 8.80
N GLY A 116 8.45 11.96 8.17
CA GLY A 116 9.83 11.64 8.53
C GLY A 116 9.97 10.74 9.76
N LEU A 117 8.91 10.05 10.19
CA LEU A 117 8.99 9.05 11.23
C LEU A 117 9.40 7.71 10.61
N ASN A 118 10.24 6.96 11.30
CA ASN A 118 10.62 5.62 10.87
C ASN A 118 9.46 4.63 11.10
N PHE A 119 9.62 3.39 10.63
CA PHE A 119 8.61 2.34 10.75
C PHE A 119 8.07 2.22 12.20
N TRP A 120 8.95 2.06 13.16
CA TRP A 120 8.57 1.84 14.56
C TRP A 120 7.89 3.05 15.21
N GLN A 121 8.34 4.25 14.84
CA GLN A 121 7.75 5.51 15.31
C GLN A 121 6.37 5.77 14.69
N SER A 122 6.05 5.14 13.58
CA SER A 122 4.76 5.30 12.89
C SER A 122 3.66 4.37 13.44
N ILE A 123 4.04 3.27 14.10
CA ILE A 123 3.09 2.33 14.72
C ILE A 123 2.08 3.01 15.66
N PRO A 124 2.49 3.89 16.60
CA PRO A 124 1.55 4.55 17.50
C PRO A 124 0.49 5.40 16.79
N PHE A 125 0.77 5.91 15.59
CA PHE A 125 -0.18 6.71 14.82
C PHE A 125 -1.28 5.85 14.20
N ALA A 126 -0.95 4.65 13.71
CA ALA A 126 -1.95 3.69 13.24
C ALA A 126 -2.86 3.24 14.38
N ALA A 127 -2.28 2.81 15.50
CA ALA A 127 -3.04 2.40 16.68
C ALA A 127 -3.85 3.55 17.30
N GLY A 128 -3.26 4.74 17.39
CA GLY A 128 -3.94 5.93 17.95
C GLY A 128 -5.09 6.42 17.06
N GLY A 129 -4.91 6.39 15.74
CA GLY A 129 -5.97 6.72 14.78
C GLY A 129 -7.15 5.74 14.85
N SER A 130 -6.84 4.44 14.96
CA SER A 130 -7.84 3.39 15.16
C SER A 130 -8.61 3.57 16.47
N LEU A 131 -7.90 3.74 17.59
CA LEU A 131 -8.54 4.00 18.89
C LEU A 131 -9.42 5.26 18.86
N MET A 132 -8.97 6.32 18.18
CA MET A 132 -9.74 7.54 18.03
C MET A 132 -11.03 7.29 17.26
N TRP A 133 -10.99 6.50 16.19
CA TRP A 133 -12.17 6.15 15.41
C TRP A 133 -13.18 5.39 16.27
N GLU A 134 -12.79 4.31 16.88
CA GLU A 134 -13.65 3.42 17.67
C GLU A 134 -14.32 4.10 18.86
N PHE A 135 -13.60 4.94 19.57
CA PHE A 135 -14.14 5.55 20.78
C PHE A 135 -14.90 6.85 20.55
N PHE A 136 -14.59 7.59 19.46
CA PHE A 136 -15.10 8.95 19.28
C PHE A 136 -15.85 9.18 17.99
N MET A 137 -15.74 8.31 16.97
CA MET A 137 -16.31 8.57 15.66
C MET A 137 -17.51 7.66 15.33
N GLU A 138 -17.79 6.67 16.18
CA GLU A 138 -18.90 5.74 16.03
C GLU A 138 -19.83 5.73 17.24
N THR A 139 -21.11 5.39 16.96
CA THR A 139 -22.11 5.19 18.02
C THR A 139 -22.08 3.79 18.59
N GLU A 140 -21.52 2.83 17.84
CA GLU A 140 -21.38 1.46 18.25
C GLU A 140 -20.30 1.29 19.33
N PRO A 141 -20.35 0.23 20.16
CA PRO A 141 -19.29 -0.07 21.11
C PRO A 141 -17.95 -0.30 20.38
N PRO A 142 -16.82 0.17 20.95
CA PRO A 142 -15.52 -0.04 20.33
C PRO A 142 -15.25 -1.49 19.99
N SER A 143 -14.85 -1.79 18.75
CA SER A 143 -14.63 -3.14 18.26
C SER A 143 -13.18 -3.58 18.41
N ILE A 144 -12.94 -4.74 19.04
CA ILE A 144 -11.60 -5.33 19.19
C ILE A 144 -11.04 -5.76 17.82
N ASN A 145 -11.87 -6.44 17.01
CA ASN A 145 -11.43 -6.92 15.70
C ASN A 145 -11.08 -5.75 14.77
N ASP A 146 -11.82 -4.65 14.81
CA ASP A 146 -11.59 -3.50 13.95
C ASP A 146 -10.34 -2.73 14.40
N MET A 147 -10.15 -2.56 15.71
CA MET A 147 -8.91 -1.99 16.24
C MET A 147 -7.69 -2.83 15.84
N LEU A 148 -7.78 -4.15 15.86
CA LEU A 148 -6.70 -5.05 15.44
C LEU A 148 -6.49 -4.99 13.92
N ALA A 149 -7.56 -5.08 13.13
CA ALA A 149 -7.51 -5.05 11.67
C ALA A 149 -6.97 -3.69 11.17
N THR A 150 -7.47 -2.59 11.72
CA THR A 150 -7.01 -1.22 11.38
C THR A 150 -5.55 -1.02 11.78
N SER A 151 -5.16 -1.44 12.99
CA SER A 151 -3.79 -1.22 13.46
C SER A 151 -2.79 -2.11 12.73
N PHE A 152 -2.92 -3.43 12.81
CA PHE A 152 -1.94 -4.36 12.23
C PHE A 152 -1.98 -4.35 10.69
N GLY A 153 -3.17 -4.53 10.12
CA GLY A 153 -3.32 -4.47 8.66
C GLY A 153 -2.95 -3.11 8.09
N GLY A 154 -3.21 -2.04 8.85
CA GLY A 154 -2.83 -0.67 8.49
C GLY A 154 -1.31 -0.45 8.52
N ILE A 155 -0.59 -1.01 9.47
CA ILE A 155 0.88 -0.95 9.53
C ILE A 155 1.48 -1.67 8.32
N GLU A 156 1.02 -2.90 8.03
CA GLU A 156 1.51 -3.70 6.92
C GLU A 156 1.24 -3.04 5.57
N LEU A 157 -0.02 -2.74 5.29
CA LEU A 157 -0.43 -2.10 4.04
C LEU A 157 0.17 -0.70 3.90
N GLY A 158 0.26 0.04 5.01
CA GLY A 158 0.83 1.37 5.05
C GLY A 158 2.31 1.38 4.68
N GLU A 159 3.11 0.50 5.24
CA GLU A 159 4.54 0.43 4.90
C GLU A 159 4.76 0.00 3.44
N ILE A 160 4.00 -1.00 2.97
CA ILE A 160 4.07 -1.44 1.58
C ILE A 160 3.71 -0.31 0.63
N THR A 161 2.59 0.37 0.85
CA THR A 161 2.15 1.49 -0.01
C THR A 161 3.07 2.70 0.09
N TYR A 162 3.63 3.00 1.27
CA TYR A 162 4.65 4.04 1.43
C TYR A 162 5.86 3.76 0.55
N ARG A 163 6.45 2.56 0.63
CA ARG A 163 7.62 2.16 -0.14
C ARG A 163 7.35 2.14 -1.64
N LEU A 164 6.23 1.58 -2.06
CA LEU A 164 5.85 1.55 -3.48
C LEU A 164 5.61 2.96 -4.04
N SER A 165 4.98 3.85 -3.27
CA SER A 165 4.78 5.24 -3.67
C SER A 165 6.10 6.00 -3.82
N ASP A 166 7.10 5.64 -3.03
CA ASP A 166 8.42 6.27 -3.06
C ASP A 166 9.17 6.04 -4.38
N LEU A 167 8.90 4.91 -5.06
CA LEU A 167 9.48 4.60 -6.36
C LEU A 167 9.14 5.63 -7.44
N PHE A 168 8.01 6.31 -7.30
CA PHE A 168 7.53 7.29 -8.27
C PHE A 168 7.98 8.71 -7.97
N ILE A 169 8.36 9.02 -6.72
CA ILE A 169 8.74 10.38 -6.32
C ILE A 169 10.15 10.69 -6.82
N ASP A 170 10.25 11.74 -7.65
CA ASP A 170 11.53 12.35 -8.01
C ASP A 170 11.42 13.87 -7.96
N ASN A 171 12.02 14.45 -6.92
CA ASN A 171 12.02 15.91 -6.73
C ASN A 171 12.86 16.68 -7.76
N ARG A 172 13.56 15.99 -8.67
CA ARG A 172 14.34 16.59 -9.78
C ARG A 172 13.51 16.71 -11.06
N SER A 173 12.44 15.91 -11.18
CA SER A 173 11.59 15.93 -12.38
C SER A 173 10.84 17.25 -12.53
N HIS A 174 10.44 17.59 -13.76
CA HIS A 174 9.81 18.84 -14.12
C HIS A 174 8.57 18.64 -15.00
N GLY A 175 7.72 19.66 -15.07
CA GLY A 175 6.58 19.70 -15.98
C GLY A 175 5.63 18.50 -15.84
N ALA A 176 5.19 17.95 -16.96
CA ALA A 176 4.22 16.85 -17.00
C ALA A 176 4.74 15.55 -16.34
N GLU A 177 6.05 15.29 -16.43
CA GLU A 177 6.66 14.13 -15.78
C GLU A 177 6.48 14.22 -14.26
N ARG A 178 6.77 15.39 -13.68
CA ARG A 178 6.59 15.63 -12.24
C ARG A 178 5.16 15.39 -11.81
N VAL A 179 4.20 15.97 -12.55
CA VAL A 179 2.77 15.79 -12.25
C VAL A 179 2.37 14.33 -12.34
N GLY A 180 2.79 13.61 -13.38
CA GLY A 180 2.52 12.19 -13.53
C GLY A 180 3.06 11.35 -12.37
N ARG A 181 4.30 11.62 -11.94
CA ARG A 181 4.94 10.94 -10.81
C ARG A 181 4.22 11.20 -9.48
N GLU A 182 3.83 12.44 -9.20
CA GLU A 182 3.06 12.80 -8.00
C GLU A 182 1.68 12.13 -8.00
N ILE A 183 0.99 12.09 -9.16
CA ILE A 183 -0.30 11.40 -9.29
C ILE A 183 -0.14 9.91 -9.02
N LEU A 184 0.82 9.23 -9.65
CA LEU A 184 1.06 7.80 -9.45
C LEU A 184 1.41 7.47 -8.00
N SER A 185 2.29 8.26 -7.39
CA SER A 185 2.60 8.15 -5.96
C SER A 185 1.34 8.33 -5.09
N GLY A 186 0.51 9.32 -5.42
CA GLY A 186 -0.73 9.62 -4.69
C GLY A 186 -1.82 8.56 -4.84
N LEU A 187 -1.90 7.89 -5.99
CA LEU A 187 -2.82 6.76 -6.19
C LEU A 187 -2.44 5.56 -5.30
N ILE A 188 -1.14 5.34 -5.09
CA ILE A 188 -0.65 4.26 -4.23
C ILE A 188 -0.76 4.63 -2.75
N SER A 189 -0.38 5.86 -2.39
CA SER A 189 -0.42 6.38 -1.01
C SER A 189 -1.04 7.77 -0.98
N PRO A 190 -2.39 7.87 -0.86
CA PRO A 190 -3.09 9.16 -0.87
C PRO A 190 -2.62 10.10 0.25
N MET A 191 -2.37 9.55 1.42
CA MET A 191 -1.92 10.35 2.56
C MET A 191 -0.54 10.97 2.34
N ARG A 192 0.35 10.26 1.62
CA ARG A 192 1.64 10.82 1.20
C ARG A 192 1.47 12.00 0.24
N ALA A 193 0.55 11.89 -0.73
CA ALA A 193 0.26 13.01 -1.64
C ALA A 193 -0.28 14.22 -0.87
N ILE A 194 -1.23 14.03 0.04
CA ILE A 194 -1.77 15.08 0.90
C ILE A 194 -0.66 15.76 1.70
N ASN A 195 0.19 14.98 2.37
CA ASN A 195 1.33 15.51 3.13
C ASN A 195 2.28 16.32 2.24
N ARG A 196 2.62 15.83 1.06
CA ARG A 196 3.51 16.52 0.11
C ARG A 196 2.91 17.84 -0.40
N ILE A 197 1.58 17.90 -0.55
CA ILE A 197 0.87 19.15 -0.87
C ILE A 197 0.94 20.11 0.31
N ILE A 198 0.61 19.68 1.52
CA ILE A 198 0.59 20.51 2.74
C ILE A 198 1.99 21.06 3.04
N THR A 199 3.03 20.24 2.90
CA THR A 199 4.41 20.63 3.18
C THR A 199 5.09 21.39 2.05
N GLY A 200 4.45 21.49 0.90
CA GLY A 200 5.01 22.12 -0.30
C GLY A 200 6.03 21.24 -1.05
N GLU A 201 6.25 20.00 -0.61
CA GLU A 201 7.20 19.08 -1.24
C GLU A 201 6.76 18.70 -2.67
N ALA A 202 5.46 18.69 -2.95
CA ALA A 202 4.94 18.40 -4.28
C ALA A 202 5.41 19.43 -5.33
N TRP A 203 5.66 20.68 -4.91
CA TRP A 203 6.09 21.81 -5.77
C TRP A 203 7.58 22.12 -5.66
N ARG A 204 8.22 21.66 -4.56
CA ARG A 204 9.61 21.99 -4.28
C ARG A 204 10.54 21.24 -5.22
N HIS A 205 11.36 22.01 -5.93
CA HIS A 205 12.42 21.46 -6.74
C HIS A 205 13.70 21.34 -5.90
N SER A 206 14.27 20.12 -5.85
CA SER A 206 15.54 19.86 -5.15
C SER A 206 16.63 19.61 -6.17
N SER A 207 17.76 20.34 -6.07
CA SER A 207 18.96 19.95 -6.79
C SER A 207 19.46 18.60 -6.25
N SER A 208 20.03 17.77 -7.14
CA SER A 208 20.52 16.42 -6.83
C SER A 208 21.73 16.36 -5.87
N LYS A 209 22.19 17.48 -5.36
CA LYS A 209 23.35 17.52 -4.47
C LYS A 209 23.01 16.87 -3.13
N GLY A 210 23.48 15.64 -2.95
CA GLY A 210 23.46 14.92 -1.67
C GLY A 210 22.37 13.85 -1.48
N ARG A 211 21.42 13.69 -2.41
CA ARG A 211 20.52 12.53 -2.36
C ARG A 211 21.06 11.41 -3.24
N VAL A 212 21.58 10.38 -2.62
CA VAL A 212 21.84 9.12 -3.30
C VAL A 212 20.45 8.48 -3.49
N TYR A 213 19.92 8.55 -4.72
CA TYR A 213 18.76 7.74 -5.08
C TYR A 213 19.24 6.30 -5.15
N THR A 214 18.99 5.57 -4.11
CA THR A 214 19.16 4.12 -4.13
C THR A 214 18.04 3.55 -4.98
N SER A 215 18.37 3.00 -6.12
CA SER A 215 17.42 2.23 -6.91
C SER A 215 17.15 0.92 -6.18
N VAL A 216 16.02 0.88 -5.48
CA VAL A 216 15.51 -0.39 -4.94
C VAL A 216 15.28 -1.33 -6.12
N PRO A 217 15.80 -2.56 -6.10
CA PRO A 217 15.49 -3.54 -7.14
C PRO A 217 13.98 -3.82 -7.11
N VAL A 218 13.35 -3.70 -8.28
CA VAL A 218 11.91 -3.95 -8.44
C VAL A 218 11.71 -4.80 -9.67
N ASN A 219 11.06 -5.96 -9.51
CA ASN A 219 10.61 -6.80 -10.61
C ASN A 219 9.10 -6.82 -10.66
N PHE A 220 8.55 -6.50 -11.83
CA PHE A 220 7.13 -6.63 -12.09
C PHE A 220 6.91 -7.61 -13.23
N ILE A 221 6.20 -8.70 -12.94
CA ILE A 221 5.94 -9.79 -13.89
C ILE A 221 4.43 -9.91 -14.06
N VAL A 222 4.00 -9.92 -15.33
CA VAL A 222 2.62 -10.23 -15.71
C VAL A 222 2.65 -11.50 -16.52
N GLY A 223 1.92 -12.51 -16.09
CA GLY A 223 1.70 -13.75 -16.82
C GLY A 223 0.27 -13.80 -17.35
N VAL A 224 0.13 -14.14 -18.62
CA VAL A 224 -1.18 -14.38 -19.26
C VAL A 224 -1.10 -15.67 -20.06
N GLY A 225 -2.05 -16.58 -19.84
CA GLY A 225 -2.05 -17.83 -20.57
C GLY A 225 -3.34 -18.63 -20.40
N PRO A 226 -3.59 -19.59 -21.30
CA PRO A 226 -4.68 -20.53 -21.12
C PRO A 226 -4.38 -21.49 -19.96
N ARG A 227 -5.38 -21.74 -19.16
CA ARG A 227 -5.37 -22.78 -18.11
C ARG A 227 -6.41 -23.83 -18.44
N PHE A 228 -6.03 -25.10 -18.37
CA PHE A 228 -6.93 -26.22 -18.51
C PHE A 228 -6.98 -27.01 -17.19
N LEU A 229 -8.16 -27.12 -16.62
CA LEU A 229 -8.42 -27.95 -15.44
C LEU A 229 -9.12 -29.23 -15.88
N ALA A 230 -8.38 -30.35 -15.89
CA ALA A 230 -8.94 -31.65 -16.16
C ALA A 230 -9.83 -32.11 -14.99
N GLU A 231 -10.96 -32.79 -15.28
CA GLU A 231 -11.84 -33.34 -14.26
C GLU A 231 -11.17 -34.47 -13.46
N GLN A 232 -10.28 -35.20 -14.10
CA GLN A 232 -9.46 -36.26 -13.50
C GLN A 232 -8.07 -36.27 -14.15
N GLU A 233 -7.09 -36.85 -13.48
CA GLU A 233 -5.75 -37.02 -14.01
C GLU A 233 -5.79 -37.78 -15.34
N GLY A 234 -5.19 -37.21 -16.39
CA GLY A 234 -5.19 -37.81 -17.75
C GLY A 234 -6.50 -37.62 -18.53
N SER A 235 -7.54 -36.97 -17.98
CA SER A 235 -8.77 -36.68 -18.70
C SER A 235 -8.59 -35.64 -19.81
N LYS A 236 -9.27 -35.85 -20.93
CA LYS A 236 -9.42 -34.84 -22.00
C LYS A 236 -10.61 -33.91 -21.77
N HIS A 237 -11.43 -34.21 -20.77
CA HIS A 237 -12.57 -33.40 -20.36
C HIS A 237 -12.16 -32.50 -19.19
N GLY A 238 -12.58 -31.26 -19.26
CA GLY A 238 -12.23 -30.27 -18.25
C GLY A 238 -12.65 -28.88 -18.69
N THR A 239 -12.39 -27.90 -17.83
CA THR A 239 -12.70 -26.48 -18.06
C THR A 239 -11.47 -25.75 -18.55
N THR A 240 -11.63 -24.94 -19.61
CA THR A 240 -10.59 -24.04 -20.09
C THR A 240 -10.93 -22.61 -19.67
N SER A 241 -9.99 -21.95 -19.00
CA SER A 241 -10.06 -20.55 -18.60
C SER A 241 -8.83 -19.78 -19.06
N MET A 242 -8.89 -18.45 -18.98
CA MET A 242 -7.70 -17.59 -19.10
C MET A 242 -7.16 -17.33 -17.71
N HIS A 243 -5.88 -17.60 -17.53
CA HIS A 243 -5.18 -17.28 -16.30
C HIS A 243 -4.41 -15.97 -16.49
N VAL A 244 -4.60 -15.03 -15.56
CA VAL A 244 -3.82 -13.80 -15.47
C VAL A 244 -3.15 -13.75 -14.10
N SER A 245 -1.85 -13.59 -14.07
CA SER A 245 -1.08 -13.48 -12.83
C SER A 245 -0.23 -12.23 -12.80
N PHE A 246 -0.06 -11.69 -11.61
CA PHE A 246 0.80 -10.56 -11.32
C PHE A 246 1.76 -10.95 -10.22
N ARG A 247 3.01 -10.56 -10.38
CA ARG A 247 4.02 -10.66 -9.33
C ARG A 247 4.81 -9.36 -9.29
N LEU A 248 4.91 -8.80 -8.09
CA LEU A 248 5.77 -7.67 -7.78
C LEU A 248 6.77 -8.11 -6.71
N ASP A 249 8.06 -8.05 -7.01
CA ASP A 249 9.13 -8.21 -6.05
C ASP A 249 9.77 -6.82 -5.82
N TYR A 250 9.80 -6.37 -4.58
CA TYR A 250 10.41 -5.13 -4.14
C TYR A 250 11.55 -5.45 -3.16
N GLY A 251 12.72 -4.86 -3.36
CA GLY A 251 13.89 -5.11 -2.52
C GLY A 251 14.68 -6.35 -2.93
N ASP A 252 15.74 -6.63 -2.17
CA ASP A 252 16.61 -7.79 -2.37
C ASP A 252 16.43 -8.77 -1.20
N PRO A 253 15.91 -9.99 -1.45
CA PRO A 253 15.71 -10.99 -0.41
C PRO A 253 17.02 -11.53 0.16
N PHE A 254 18.14 -11.30 -0.50
CA PHE A 254 19.48 -11.76 -0.11
C PHE A 254 20.33 -10.68 0.54
N ASN A 255 19.72 -9.52 0.84
CA ASN A 255 20.41 -8.47 1.59
C ASN A 255 20.58 -8.90 3.05
N ASP A 256 21.83 -8.97 3.54
CA ASP A 256 22.13 -9.37 4.92
C ASP A 256 21.87 -8.25 5.94
N ASP A 257 21.72 -7.00 5.48
CA ASP A 257 21.61 -5.80 6.31
C ASP A 257 20.19 -5.17 6.24
N PHE A 258 19.17 -5.89 6.75
CA PHE A 258 17.84 -5.32 6.92
C PHE A 258 17.77 -4.44 8.18
N TYR A 259 17.46 -3.16 8.01
CA TYR A 259 17.33 -2.19 9.09
C TYR A 259 15.88 -1.96 9.54
N SER A 260 14.91 -2.28 8.68
CA SER A 260 13.49 -2.12 8.98
C SER A 260 12.64 -3.20 8.31
N PRO A 261 11.44 -3.48 8.84
CA PRO A 261 10.49 -4.37 8.18
C PRO A 261 10.16 -3.93 6.75
N TYR A 262 9.80 -4.89 5.91
CA TYR A 262 9.37 -4.68 4.52
C TYR A 262 10.43 -4.07 3.58
N GLU A 263 11.73 -4.20 3.88
CA GLU A 263 12.80 -3.88 2.93
C GLU A 263 12.81 -4.85 1.74
N TRP A 264 12.24 -6.03 1.94
CA TRP A 264 11.87 -6.94 0.88
C TRP A 264 10.39 -7.31 0.99
N VAL A 265 9.67 -7.22 -0.14
CA VAL A 265 8.24 -7.58 -0.24
C VAL A 265 7.99 -8.29 -1.55
N GLN A 266 7.23 -9.38 -1.50
CA GLN A 266 6.71 -10.05 -2.68
C GLN A 266 5.18 -10.05 -2.64
N LEU A 267 4.56 -9.46 -3.66
CA LEU A 267 3.11 -9.50 -3.87
C LEU A 267 2.80 -10.39 -5.06
N LYS A 268 1.87 -11.32 -4.90
CA LYS A 268 1.39 -12.19 -5.95
C LYS A 268 -0.13 -12.18 -5.98
N ALA A 269 -0.71 -12.07 -7.17
CA ALA A 269 -2.14 -12.25 -7.40
C ALA A 269 -2.35 -13.06 -8.67
N GLY A 270 -3.40 -13.89 -8.67
CA GLY A 270 -3.79 -14.68 -9.83
C GLY A 270 -5.30 -14.72 -9.96
N PHE A 271 -5.78 -14.66 -11.18
CA PHE A 271 -7.19 -14.71 -11.53
C PHE A 271 -7.40 -15.74 -12.64
N ASP A 272 -8.45 -16.54 -12.52
CA ASP A 272 -8.83 -17.60 -13.45
C ASP A 272 -10.18 -17.33 -14.09
#